data_60c128a29fdb482518fbe779dd9e471d
#
_entry.id   60c128a29fdb482518fbe779dd9e471d
#
_cell.length_a   1.000
_cell.length_b   1.000
_cell.length_c   1.000
_cell.angle_alpha   90.00
_cell.angle_beta   90.00
_cell.angle_gamma   90.00
#
_symmetry.space_group_name_H-M   'P 1'
#
loop_
_entity.id
_entity.type
_entity.pdbx_description
1 polymer ?
#
loop_
_entity_poly.entity_id
_entity_poly.type
_entity_poly.pdbx_seq_one_letter_code
_entity_poly.pdbx_strand_id
1 'polypeptide(L)'
;TIQFNEKTEEKKMEKWKCSVCGYIHEGPMTPDFKCPVCKQPADKFVKIEEAAPAKNPYAGTKTEKNLWEAFAGESQARNKYTYFASVAKKAGYEQIAALFLHTAENEKEHAKLWFKALGELGDTAENLLHAAEGENAEWTDMYDRMAREADEEGFHELAEQFRGVAAIEKAHEERYRKLLSNVEAMAVFEKSGVTMWECRNCGHLVVGTKAPEVCPVCKHPQAFFEVRAENY
;
A
#
# COMPACT_ATOMS: atom_id res chain seq x y z
N THR A 1 -45.48 -17.73 3.85
CA THR A 1 -44.51 -17.79 4.98
C THR A 1 -43.15 -17.96 4.37
N ILE A 2 -42.39 -16.86 4.28
CA ILE A 2 -41.03 -16.86 3.75
C ILE A 2 -40.12 -16.95 4.96
N GLN A 3 -39.36 -18.03 5.04
CA GLN A 3 -38.34 -18.26 6.06
C GLN A 3 -37.13 -17.38 5.74
N PHE A 4 -36.78 -16.51 6.66
CA PHE A 4 -35.52 -15.77 6.65
C PHE A 4 -34.37 -16.73 6.96
N ASN A 5 -33.43 -16.81 6.04
CA ASN A 5 -32.21 -17.58 6.14
C ASN A 5 -31.26 -16.88 7.14
N GLU A 6 -30.87 -17.59 8.17
CA GLU A 6 -29.87 -17.17 9.15
C GLU A 6 -28.55 -16.86 8.45
N LYS A 7 -28.06 -15.64 8.61
CA LYS A 7 -26.70 -15.28 8.23
C LYS A 7 -25.73 -16.11 9.08
N THR A 8 -24.99 -17.00 8.43
CA THR A 8 -23.81 -17.62 9.02
C THR A 8 -22.81 -16.52 9.38
N GLU A 9 -22.62 -16.27 10.67
CA GLU A 9 -21.51 -15.48 11.17
C GLU A 9 -20.21 -16.20 10.78
N GLU A 10 -19.45 -15.65 9.82
CA GLU A 10 -18.09 -16.09 9.53
C GLU A 10 -17.26 -15.88 10.78
N LYS A 11 -16.82 -16.97 11.38
CA LYS A 11 -16.00 -16.99 12.58
C LYS A 11 -14.63 -16.41 12.21
N LYS A 12 -14.41 -15.14 12.56
CA LYS A 12 -13.16 -14.41 12.29
C LYS A 12 -11.98 -15.21 12.86
N MET A 13 -11.03 -15.62 12.01
CA MET A 13 -9.87 -16.41 12.45
C MET A 13 -8.93 -15.54 13.29
N GLU A 14 -8.54 -16.04 14.45
CA GLU A 14 -7.57 -15.37 15.31
C GLU A 14 -6.19 -15.33 14.63
N LYS A 15 -5.50 -14.19 14.73
CA LYS A 15 -4.13 -14.03 14.23
C LYS A 15 -3.18 -13.67 15.38
N TRP A 16 -2.00 -14.29 15.38
CA TRP A 16 -0.99 -14.15 16.40
C TRP A 16 0.38 -13.88 15.81
N LYS A 17 1.10 -12.87 16.28
CA LYS A 17 2.43 -12.51 15.81
C LYS A 17 3.50 -12.93 16.80
N CYS A 18 4.49 -13.68 16.34
CA CYS A 18 5.68 -13.98 17.13
C CYS A 18 6.48 -12.69 17.38
N SER A 19 6.69 -12.32 18.63
CA SER A 19 7.42 -11.12 19.03
C SER A 19 8.92 -11.18 18.72
N VAL A 20 9.46 -12.40 18.44
CA VAL A 20 10.88 -12.62 18.20
C VAL A 20 11.22 -12.54 16.70
N CYS A 21 10.43 -13.19 15.82
CA CYS A 21 10.76 -13.28 14.38
C CYS A 21 9.70 -12.70 13.46
N GLY A 22 8.57 -12.21 14.00
CA GLY A 22 7.51 -11.62 13.21
C GLY A 22 6.57 -12.61 12.51
N TYR A 23 6.79 -13.94 12.64
CA TYR A 23 5.90 -14.95 12.04
C TYR A 23 4.47 -14.78 12.53
N ILE A 24 3.50 -14.87 11.60
CA ILE A 24 2.07 -14.78 11.89
C ILE A 24 1.48 -16.18 11.86
N HIS A 25 0.81 -16.56 12.95
CA HIS A 25 0.01 -17.78 13.07
C HIS A 25 -1.47 -17.42 12.94
N GLU A 26 -2.20 -18.14 12.10
CA GLU A 26 -3.65 -18.00 11.92
C GLU A 26 -4.36 -19.20 12.54
N GLY A 27 -5.31 -18.94 13.41
CA GLY A 27 -6.08 -19.93 14.15
C GLY A 27 -5.89 -19.84 15.67
N PRO A 28 -6.51 -20.74 16.42
CA PRO A 28 -6.41 -20.75 17.89
C PRO A 28 -4.99 -21.09 18.34
N MET A 29 -4.45 -20.29 19.28
CA MET A 29 -3.14 -20.54 19.88
C MET A 29 -3.25 -21.63 20.94
N THR A 30 -2.51 -22.73 20.77
CA THR A 30 -2.43 -23.78 21.76
C THR A 30 -1.20 -23.60 22.69
N PRO A 31 -1.25 -24.03 23.97
CA PRO A 31 -0.14 -23.82 24.90
C PRO A 31 1.18 -24.51 24.50
N ASP A 32 1.10 -25.57 23.73
CA ASP A 32 2.23 -26.36 23.22
C ASP A 32 2.74 -25.89 21.85
N PHE A 33 2.10 -24.85 21.27
CA PHE A 33 2.50 -24.31 19.97
C PHE A 33 3.93 -23.75 20.01
N LYS A 34 4.70 -24.07 18.99
CA LYS A 34 6.06 -23.53 18.80
C LYS A 34 6.14 -22.85 17.45
N CYS A 35 6.73 -21.67 17.43
CA CYS A 35 6.96 -20.94 16.20
C CYS A 35 7.69 -21.80 15.16
N PRO A 36 7.15 -22.02 13.96
CA PRO A 36 7.80 -22.84 12.94
C PRO A 36 9.14 -22.25 12.47
N VAL A 37 9.30 -20.94 12.58
CA VAL A 37 10.49 -20.20 12.14
C VAL A 37 11.59 -20.20 13.20
N CYS A 38 11.30 -19.65 14.40
CA CYS A 38 12.33 -19.45 15.44
C CYS A 38 12.22 -20.39 16.63
N LYS A 39 11.27 -21.36 16.60
CA LYS A 39 11.04 -22.39 17.63
C LYS A 39 10.63 -21.83 19.01
N GLN A 40 10.35 -20.55 19.11
CA GLN A 40 9.89 -19.93 20.35
C GLN A 40 8.49 -20.45 20.76
N PRO A 41 8.22 -20.58 22.06
CA PRO A 41 6.95 -21.10 22.57
C PRO A 41 5.80 -20.09 22.40
N ALA A 42 4.57 -20.56 22.63
CA ALA A 42 3.33 -19.80 22.48
C ALA A 42 3.28 -18.50 23.27
N ASP A 43 3.95 -18.41 24.43
CA ASP A 43 4.03 -17.21 25.29
C ASP A 43 4.79 -16.04 24.62
N LYS A 44 5.50 -16.29 23.52
CA LYS A 44 6.15 -15.27 22.67
C LYS A 44 5.25 -14.78 21.54
N PHE A 45 4.00 -15.21 21.51
CA PHE A 45 3.04 -14.72 20.54
C PHE A 45 2.10 -13.69 21.16
N VAL A 46 1.93 -12.58 20.46
CA VAL A 46 0.97 -11.55 20.82
C VAL A 46 -0.21 -11.67 19.85
N LYS A 47 -1.41 -11.71 20.39
CA LYS A 47 -2.63 -11.70 19.58
C LYS A 47 -2.66 -10.40 18.78
N ILE A 48 -2.79 -10.51 17.47
CA ILE A 48 -3.07 -9.37 16.63
C ILE A 48 -4.56 -9.08 16.81
N GLU A 49 -4.88 -8.11 17.65
CA GLU A 49 -6.20 -7.52 17.60
C GLU A 49 -6.25 -6.72 16.29
N GLU A 50 -7.02 -7.20 15.33
CA GLU A 50 -7.41 -6.32 14.24
C GLU A 50 -8.15 -5.16 14.90
N ALA A 51 -7.48 -4.02 15.04
CA ALA A 51 -8.16 -2.81 15.39
C ALA A 51 -9.31 -2.69 14.37
N ALA A 52 -10.56 -2.67 14.86
CA ALA A 52 -11.67 -2.24 14.03
C ALA A 52 -11.22 -0.93 13.37
N PRO A 53 -11.45 -0.73 12.05
CA PRO A 53 -11.00 0.47 11.36
C PRO A 53 -11.33 1.64 12.26
N ALA A 54 -10.33 2.43 12.64
CA ALA A 54 -10.48 3.48 13.63
C ALA A 54 -11.52 4.43 13.05
N LYS A 55 -12.76 4.33 13.55
CA LYS A 55 -13.88 5.11 13.06
C LYS A 55 -13.44 6.56 13.23
N ASN A 56 -13.33 7.31 12.13
CA ASN A 56 -12.92 8.71 12.16
C ASN A 56 -13.74 9.46 13.23
N PRO A 57 -13.17 9.78 14.40
CA PRO A 57 -13.95 10.41 15.48
C PRO A 57 -14.31 11.86 15.17
N TYR A 58 -13.77 12.41 14.09
CA TYR A 58 -13.98 13.79 13.66
C TYR A 58 -15.05 13.92 12.57
N ALA A 59 -15.66 12.81 12.14
CA ALA A 59 -16.62 12.79 11.03
C ALA A 59 -17.71 13.87 11.17
N GLY A 60 -17.91 14.66 10.13
CA GLY A 60 -18.90 15.77 10.07
C GLY A 60 -18.51 17.04 10.81
N THR A 61 -17.32 17.10 11.43
CA THR A 61 -16.87 18.27 12.20
C THR A 61 -16.03 19.25 11.37
N LYS A 62 -15.80 20.45 11.90
CA LYS A 62 -14.80 21.39 11.33
C LYS A 62 -13.37 20.82 11.44
N THR A 63 -13.10 20.03 12.48
CA THR A 63 -11.79 19.39 12.68
C THR A 63 -11.50 18.40 11.57
N GLU A 64 -12.46 17.63 11.10
CA GLU A 64 -12.28 16.76 9.94
C GLU A 64 -11.86 17.55 8.68
N LYS A 65 -12.55 18.66 8.41
CA LYS A 65 -12.19 19.54 7.27
C LYS A 65 -10.78 20.10 7.43
N ASN A 66 -10.39 20.52 8.64
CA ASN A 66 -9.05 21.02 8.91
C ASN A 66 -7.99 19.92 8.73
N LEU A 67 -8.29 18.68 9.10
CA LEU A 67 -7.38 17.53 8.88
C LEU A 67 -7.17 17.26 7.39
N TRP A 68 -8.23 17.30 6.59
CA TRP A 68 -8.13 17.17 5.13
C TRP A 68 -7.36 18.33 4.50
N GLU A 69 -7.59 19.55 4.93
CA GLU A 69 -6.85 20.74 4.46
C GLU A 69 -5.36 20.65 4.83
N ALA A 70 -5.04 20.25 6.06
CA ALA A 70 -3.68 20.04 6.51
C ALA A 70 -3.00 18.92 5.72
N PHE A 71 -3.64 17.77 5.55
CA PHE A 71 -3.12 16.66 4.72
C PHE A 71 -2.82 17.10 3.29
N ALA A 72 -3.73 17.84 2.66
CA ALA A 72 -3.54 18.37 1.31
C ALA A 72 -2.38 19.37 1.24
N GLY A 73 -2.29 20.28 2.23
CA GLY A 73 -1.21 21.28 2.32
C GLY A 73 0.17 20.63 2.41
N GLU A 74 0.35 19.71 3.36
CA GLU A 74 1.62 19.01 3.58
C GLU A 74 2.01 18.12 2.39
N SER A 75 1.04 17.44 1.79
CA SER A 75 1.27 16.62 0.59
C SER A 75 1.76 17.45 -0.59
N GLN A 76 1.19 18.64 -0.79
CA GLN A 76 1.64 19.60 -1.81
C GLN A 76 3.03 20.17 -1.48
N ALA A 77 3.29 20.54 -0.23
CA ALA A 77 4.58 21.06 0.24
C ALA A 77 5.69 20.03 -0.02
N ARG A 78 5.47 18.77 0.36
CA ARG A 78 6.38 17.67 0.07
C ARG A 78 6.80 17.61 -1.40
N ASN A 79 5.82 17.62 -2.31
CA ASN A 79 6.11 17.55 -3.74
C ASN A 79 6.83 18.80 -4.25
N LYS A 80 6.37 20.00 -3.86
CA LYS A 80 6.99 21.28 -4.23
C LYS A 80 8.45 21.35 -3.81
N TYR A 81 8.78 20.94 -2.59
CA TYR A 81 10.15 20.99 -2.07
C TYR A 81 11.06 20.00 -2.80
N THR A 82 10.56 18.85 -3.21
CA THR A 82 11.31 17.93 -4.09
C THR A 82 11.66 18.59 -5.44
N TYR A 83 10.73 19.33 -6.02
CA TYR A 83 10.97 20.07 -7.27
C TYR A 83 11.95 21.23 -7.07
N PHE A 84 11.83 21.97 -5.96
CA PHE A 84 12.74 23.06 -5.62
C PHE A 84 14.16 22.56 -5.37
N ALA A 85 14.31 21.40 -4.72
CA ALA A 85 15.59 20.74 -4.53
C ALA A 85 16.28 20.43 -5.88
N SER A 86 15.52 19.94 -6.87
CA SER A 86 16.05 19.67 -8.20
C SER A 86 16.58 20.94 -8.89
N VAL A 87 15.88 22.07 -8.75
CA VAL A 87 16.32 23.37 -9.28
C VAL A 87 17.58 23.85 -8.57
N ALA A 88 17.60 23.81 -7.23
CA ALA A 88 18.76 24.22 -6.44
C ALA A 88 20.02 23.40 -6.77
N LYS A 89 19.86 22.08 -6.93
CA LYS A 89 20.95 21.19 -7.33
C LYS A 89 21.53 21.54 -8.71
N LYS A 90 20.66 21.78 -9.70
CA LYS A 90 21.09 22.20 -11.03
C LYS A 90 21.82 23.55 -11.04
N ALA A 91 21.50 24.42 -10.09
CA ALA A 91 22.16 25.71 -9.90
C ALA A 91 23.47 25.63 -9.07
N GLY A 92 23.86 24.42 -8.61
CA GLY A 92 25.08 24.20 -7.82
C GLY A 92 24.92 24.45 -6.32
N TYR A 93 23.70 24.61 -5.81
CA TYR A 93 23.42 24.86 -4.39
C TYR A 93 23.10 23.54 -3.66
N GLU A 94 24.08 22.65 -3.52
CA GLU A 94 23.88 21.32 -2.93
C GLU A 94 23.32 21.36 -1.50
N GLN A 95 23.76 22.30 -0.65
CA GLN A 95 23.25 22.44 0.71
C GLN A 95 21.77 22.85 0.71
N ILE A 96 21.36 23.78 -0.16
CA ILE A 96 19.97 24.23 -0.27
C ILE A 96 19.10 23.07 -0.78
N ALA A 97 19.58 22.31 -1.77
CA ALA A 97 18.89 21.14 -2.27
C ALA A 97 18.70 20.08 -1.17
N ALA A 98 19.73 19.80 -0.37
CA ALA A 98 19.65 18.86 0.75
C ALA A 98 18.64 19.32 1.83
N LEU A 99 18.59 20.61 2.14
CA LEU A 99 17.63 21.16 3.10
C LEU A 99 16.18 21.05 2.59
N PHE A 100 15.93 21.33 1.30
CA PHE A 100 14.61 21.10 0.70
C PHE A 100 14.18 19.63 0.78
N LEU A 101 15.07 18.68 0.45
CA LEU A 101 14.76 17.26 0.55
C LEU A 101 14.49 16.81 1.98
N HIS A 102 15.28 17.31 2.93
CA HIS A 102 15.05 17.01 4.35
C HIS A 102 13.68 17.52 4.82
N THR A 103 13.35 18.76 4.48
CA THR A 103 12.03 19.32 4.80
C THR A 103 10.91 18.54 4.12
N ALA A 104 11.07 18.15 2.84
CA ALA A 104 10.07 17.30 2.14
C ALA A 104 9.78 15.98 2.88
N GLU A 105 10.80 15.36 3.50
CA GLU A 105 10.58 14.15 4.31
C GLU A 105 9.84 14.47 5.63
N ASN A 106 10.05 15.68 6.23
CA ASN A 106 9.28 16.11 7.40
C ASN A 106 7.79 16.30 7.03
N GLU A 107 7.50 16.97 5.91
CA GLU A 107 6.11 17.20 5.45
C GLU A 107 5.40 15.90 5.11
N LYS A 108 6.11 14.90 4.61
CA LYS A 108 5.55 13.55 4.44
C LYS A 108 5.08 12.95 5.77
N GLU A 109 5.85 13.09 6.85
CA GLU A 109 5.45 12.57 8.16
C GLU A 109 4.31 13.41 8.78
N HIS A 110 4.26 14.74 8.57
CA HIS A 110 3.12 15.57 8.95
C HIS A 110 1.84 15.13 8.22
N ALA A 111 1.88 15.00 6.90
CA ALA A 111 0.74 14.50 6.11
C ALA A 111 0.23 13.14 6.64
N LYS A 112 1.15 12.22 6.96
CA LYS A 112 0.82 10.90 7.50
C LYS A 112 0.13 10.97 8.88
N LEU A 113 0.47 11.96 9.73
CA LEU A 113 -0.24 12.17 11.00
C LEU A 113 -1.73 12.46 10.76
N TRP A 114 -2.02 13.37 9.84
CA TRP A 114 -3.39 13.78 9.51
C TRP A 114 -4.16 12.68 8.81
N PHE A 115 -3.53 11.97 7.88
CA PHE A 115 -4.12 10.83 7.18
C PHE A 115 -4.50 9.69 8.12
N LYS A 116 -3.64 9.40 9.13
CA LYS A 116 -3.96 8.44 10.19
C LYS A 116 -5.08 8.90 11.10
N ALA A 117 -5.11 10.20 11.47
CA ALA A 117 -6.17 10.76 12.31
C ALA A 117 -7.54 10.68 11.63
N LEU A 118 -7.58 10.83 10.29
CA LEU A 118 -8.77 10.65 9.47
C LEU A 118 -9.24 9.18 9.37
N GLY A 119 -8.39 8.21 9.75
CA GLY A 119 -8.70 6.79 9.63
C GLY A 119 -8.47 6.20 8.23
N GLU A 120 -7.79 6.95 7.35
CA GLU A 120 -7.61 6.59 5.95
C GLU A 120 -6.45 5.60 5.69
N LEU A 121 -5.57 5.38 6.69
CA LEU A 121 -4.47 4.42 6.59
C LEU A 121 -4.91 3.07 7.17
N GLY A 122 -5.30 2.17 6.31
CA GLY A 122 -5.74 0.83 6.63
C GLY A 122 -4.63 -0.24 6.55
N ASP A 123 -5.03 -1.49 6.50
CA ASP A 123 -4.13 -2.61 6.19
C ASP A 123 -3.76 -2.65 4.70
N THR A 124 -2.98 -3.66 4.29
CA THR A 124 -2.50 -3.74 2.90
C THR A 124 -3.65 -3.91 1.89
N ALA A 125 -4.67 -4.70 2.21
CA ALA A 125 -5.80 -4.94 1.32
C ALA A 125 -6.68 -3.68 1.22
N GLU A 126 -6.98 -3.04 2.35
CA GLU A 126 -7.72 -1.78 2.41
C GLU A 126 -6.99 -0.67 1.64
N ASN A 127 -5.67 -0.53 1.82
CA ASN A 127 -4.88 0.49 1.12
C ASN A 127 -4.81 0.22 -0.40
N LEU A 128 -4.75 -1.05 -0.83
CA LEU A 128 -4.80 -1.40 -2.25
C LEU A 128 -6.17 -1.10 -2.86
N LEU A 129 -7.25 -1.33 -2.12
CA LEU A 129 -8.60 -0.98 -2.55
C LEU A 129 -8.75 0.54 -2.68
N HIS A 130 -8.38 1.31 -1.65
CA HIS A 130 -8.42 2.78 -1.67
C HIS A 130 -7.61 3.36 -2.83
N ALA A 131 -6.40 2.82 -3.07
CA ALA A 131 -5.59 3.25 -4.21
C ALA A 131 -6.31 2.97 -5.53
N ALA A 132 -6.85 1.74 -5.73
CA ALA A 132 -7.58 1.41 -6.95
C ALA A 132 -8.83 2.28 -7.17
N GLU A 133 -9.57 2.61 -6.13
CA GLU A 133 -10.74 3.48 -6.19
C GLU A 133 -10.37 4.94 -6.49
N GLY A 134 -9.25 5.42 -5.92
CA GLY A 134 -8.70 6.74 -6.22
C GLY A 134 -8.33 6.87 -7.71
N GLU A 135 -7.50 5.95 -8.20
CA GLU A 135 -7.10 5.93 -9.62
C GLU A 135 -8.32 5.82 -10.55
N ASN A 136 -9.32 4.99 -10.17
CA ASN A 136 -10.56 4.87 -10.93
C ASN A 136 -11.29 6.22 -11.04
N ALA A 137 -11.46 6.94 -9.94
CA ALA A 137 -12.09 8.26 -9.95
C ALA A 137 -11.29 9.29 -10.77
N GLU A 138 -9.96 9.19 -10.75
CA GLU A 138 -9.10 10.08 -11.52
C GLU A 138 -9.28 9.90 -13.03
N TRP A 139 -9.25 8.67 -13.55
CA TRP A 139 -9.32 8.47 -14.99
C TRP A 139 -10.76 8.46 -15.54
N THR A 140 -11.77 8.07 -14.75
CA THR A 140 -13.17 8.01 -15.23
C THR A 140 -13.90 9.35 -15.16
N ASP A 141 -13.53 10.24 -14.24
CA ASP A 141 -14.22 11.51 -13.99
C ASP A 141 -13.28 12.71 -14.04
N MET A 142 -12.27 12.76 -13.18
CA MET A 142 -11.47 13.96 -12.94
C MET A 142 -10.71 14.40 -14.20
N TYR A 143 -9.86 13.54 -14.75
CA TYR A 143 -9.05 13.87 -15.94
C TYR A 143 -9.87 13.96 -17.22
N ASP A 144 -10.96 13.17 -17.38
CA ASP A 144 -11.86 13.29 -18.52
C ASP A 144 -12.55 14.66 -18.56
N ARG A 145 -13.04 15.11 -17.41
CA ARG A 145 -13.63 16.45 -17.27
C ARG A 145 -12.60 17.55 -17.51
N MET A 146 -11.41 17.45 -16.89
CA MET A 146 -10.34 18.44 -17.08
C MET A 146 -9.87 18.54 -18.53
N ALA A 147 -9.79 17.43 -19.25
CA ALA A 147 -9.42 17.43 -20.67
C ALA A 147 -10.46 18.13 -21.53
N ARG A 148 -11.75 17.89 -21.29
CA ARG A 148 -12.84 18.57 -22.00
C ARG A 148 -12.83 20.08 -21.73
N GLU A 149 -12.73 20.49 -20.46
CA GLU A 149 -12.65 21.89 -20.06
C GLU A 149 -11.45 22.59 -20.72
N ALA A 150 -10.28 21.95 -20.74
CA ALA A 150 -9.09 22.50 -21.39
C ALA A 150 -9.27 22.66 -22.90
N ASP A 151 -9.93 21.72 -23.59
CA ASP A 151 -10.26 21.85 -25.01
C ASP A 151 -11.23 23.01 -25.27
N GLU A 152 -12.26 23.16 -24.45
CA GLU A 152 -13.24 24.25 -24.56
C GLU A 152 -12.59 25.64 -24.38
N GLU A 153 -11.55 25.71 -23.53
CA GLU A 153 -10.74 26.92 -23.29
C GLU A 153 -9.63 27.13 -24.33
N GLY A 154 -9.42 26.17 -25.26
CA GLY A 154 -8.40 26.25 -26.31
C GLY A 154 -7.01 25.75 -25.91
N PHE A 155 -6.87 25.10 -24.77
CA PHE A 155 -5.61 24.53 -24.28
C PHE A 155 -5.42 23.06 -24.71
N HIS A 156 -5.44 22.81 -26.03
CA HIS A 156 -5.45 21.46 -26.60
C HIS A 156 -4.26 20.59 -26.20
N GLU A 157 -3.05 21.16 -26.10
CA GLU A 157 -1.86 20.40 -25.65
C GLU A 157 -2.01 19.91 -24.21
N LEU A 158 -2.61 20.72 -23.34
CA LEU A 158 -2.87 20.35 -21.96
C LEU A 158 -3.99 19.31 -21.88
N ALA A 159 -5.02 19.42 -22.72
CA ALA A 159 -6.08 18.43 -22.84
C ALA A 159 -5.53 17.04 -23.23
N GLU A 160 -4.59 16.98 -24.18
CA GLU A 160 -3.90 15.74 -24.54
C GLU A 160 -3.04 15.19 -23.38
N GLN A 161 -2.39 16.05 -22.60
CA GLN A 161 -1.65 15.64 -21.43
C GLN A 161 -2.58 15.04 -20.37
N PHE A 162 -3.74 15.64 -20.09
CA PHE A 162 -4.75 15.09 -19.17
C PHE A 162 -5.23 13.72 -19.63
N ARG A 163 -5.53 13.52 -20.92
CA ARG A 163 -5.89 12.20 -21.48
C ARG A 163 -4.76 11.18 -21.34
N GLY A 164 -3.51 11.62 -21.56
CA GLY A 164 -2.33 10.78 -21.39
C GLY A 164 -2.17 10.30 -19.95
N VAL A 165 -2.35 11.20 -18.96
CA VAL A 165 -2.31 10.84 -17.53
C VAL A 165 -3.48 9.92 -17.21
N ALA A 166 -4.71 10.22 -17.66
CA ALA A 166 -5.86 9.33 -17.43
C ALA A 166 -5.59 7.88 -17.87
N ALA A 167 -4.92 7.68 -19.01
CA ALA A 167 -4.55 6.36 -19.48
C ALA A 167 -3.53 5.66 -18.57
N ILE A 168 -2.65 6.43 -17.92
CA ILE A 168 -1.69 5.91 -16.93
C ILE A 168 -2.42 5.50 -15.64
N GLU A 169 -3.34 6.34 -15.13
CA GLU A 169 -4.09 6.07 -13.90
C GLU A 169 -5.00 4.83 -14.06
N LYS A 170 -5.54 4.60 -15.25
CA LYS A 170 -6.22 3.35 -15.57
C LYS A 170 -5.30 2.13 -15.41
N ALA A 171 -4.05 2.21 -15.87
CA ALA A 171 -3.09 1.13 -15.72
C ALA A 171 -2.66 0.94 -14.26
N HIS A 172 -2.62 2.01 -13.46
CA HIS A 172 -2.39 1.95 -12.02
C HIS A 172 -3.55 1.24 -11.31
N GLU A 173 -4.80 1.59 -11.60
CA GLU A 173 -5.98 0.91 -11.06
C GLU A 173 -5.93 -0.61 -11.34
N GLU A 174 -5.72 -0.99 -12.61
CA GLU A 174 -5.65 -2.40 -13.00
C GLU A 174 -4.56 -3.14 -12.22
N ARG A 175 -3.41 -2.51 -11.98
CA ARG A 175 -2.31 -3.03 -11.18
C ARG A 175 -2.73 -3.23 -9.73
N TYR A 176 -3.33 -2.22 -9.08
CA TYR A 176 -3.73 -2.31 -7.68
C TYR A 176 -4.83 -3.34 -7.46
N ARG A 177 -5.82 -3.44 -8.37
CA ARG A 177 -6.84 -4.49 -8.31
C ARG A 177 -6.25 -5.90 -8.45
N LYS A 178 -5.25 -6.08 -9.32
CA LYS A 178 -4.55 -7.35 -9.45
C LYS A 178 -3.75 -7.71 -8.20
N LEU A 179 -3.09 -6.74 -7.58
CA LEU A 179 -2.37 -6.93 -6.32
C LEU A 179 -3.33 -7.25 -5.18
N LEU A 180 -4.46 -6.56 -5.09
CA LEU A 180 -5.52 -6.83 -4.12
C LEU A 180 -6.02 -8.28 -4.26
N SER A 181 -6.37 -8.69 -5.46
CA SER A 181 -6.80 -10.08 -5.74
C SER A 181 -5.75 -11.12 -5.32
N ASN A 182 -4.45 -10.82 -5.52
CA ASN A 182 -3.38 -11.71 -5.04
C ASN A 182 -3.31 -11.78 -3.50
N VAL A 183 -3.55 -10.68 -2.80
CA VAL A 183 -3.56 -10.64 -1.33
C VAL A 183 -4.75 -11.43 -0.79
N GLU A 184 -5.96 -11.17 -1.30
CA GLU A 184 -7.20 -11.84 -0.90
C GLU A 184 -7.17 -13.35 -1.17
N ALA A 185 -6.60 -13.76 -2.31
CA ALA A 185 -6.43 -15.17 -2.67
C ALA A 185 -5.22 -15.84 -2.00
N MET A 186 -4.47 -15.14 -1.15
CA MET A 186 -3.20 -15.61 -0.58
C MET A 186 -2.17 -16.05 -1.65
N ALA A 187 -2.26 -15.47 -2.84
CA ALA A 187 -1.48 -15.84 -4.02
C ALA A 187 -0.24 -14.96 -4.25
N VAL A 188 0.16 -14.14 -3.25
CA VAL A 188 1.36 -13.29 -3.37
C VAL A 188 2.62 -14.15 -3.51
N PHE A 189 2.76 -15.17 -2.66
CA PHE A 189 3.92 -16.06 -2.62
C PHE A 189 3.65 -17.48 -3.16
N GLU A 190 2.48 -17.69 -3.74
CA GLU A 190 2.07 -18.94 -4.36
C GLU A 190 1.32 -18.67 -5.66
N LYS A 191 1.56 -19.46 -6.70
CA LYS A 191 0.91 -19.34 -8.00
C LYS A 191 0.33 -20.68 -8.44
N SER A 192 -0.69 -20.65 -9.28
CA SER A 192 -1.32 -21.86 -9.81
C SER A 192 -0.40 -22.68 -10.76
N GLY A 193 0.63 -22.04 -11.30
CA GLY A 193 1.62 -22.63 -12.18
C GLY A 193 3.04 -22.45 -11.67
N VAL A 194 3.95 -23.28 -12.20
CA VAL A 194 5.40 -23.16 -11.93
C VAL A 194 5.90 -21.81 -12.44
N THR A 195 6.58 -21.08 -11.59
CA THR A 195 7.17 -19.78 -11.92
C THR A 195 8.58 -19.66 -11.34
N MET A 196 9.31 -18.66 -11.76
CA MET A 196 10.64 -18.33 -11.21
C MET A 196 10.48 -17.25 -10.14
N TRP A 197 10.93 -17.57 -8.94
CA TRP A 197 10.98 -16.67 -7.80
C TRP A 197 12.39 -16.12 -7.63
N GLU A 198 12.50 -14.85 -7.34
CA GLU A 198 13.77 -14.17 -7.07
C GLU A 198 13.77 -13.57 -5.68
N CYS A 199 14.87 -13.80 -4.94
CA CYS A 199 15.07 -13.15 -3.64
C CYS A 199 15.60 -11.73 -3.87
N ARG A 200 14.81 -10.72 -3.56
CA ARG A 200 15.15 -9.29 -3.72
C ARG A 200 16.39 -8.84 -2.96
N ASN A 201 16.82 -9.61 -1.93
CA ASN A 201 18.01 -9.27 -1.17
C ASN A 201 19.30 -9.77 -1.82
N CYS A 202 19.32 -11.01 -2.36
CA CYS A 202 20.58 -11.62 -2.83
C CYS A 202 20.51 -12.15 -4.27
N GLY A 203 19.40 -12.02 -4.98
CA GLY A 203 19.23 -12.49 -6.36
C GLY A 203 19.09 -14.01 -6.51
N HIS A 204 18.97 -14.78 -5.39
CA HIS A 204 18.80 -16.23 -5.48
C HIS A 204 17.51 -16.60 -6.20
N LEU A 205 17.61 -17.47 -7.20
CA LEU A 205 16.49 -17.93 -8.03
C LEU A 205 16.00 -19.31 -7.61
N VAL A 206 14.68 -19.46 -7.56
CA VAL A 206 14.01 -20.73 -7.27
C VAL A 206 12.85 -20.92 -8.24
N VAL A 207 12.72 -22.14 -8.79
CA VAL A 207 11.62 -22.52 -9.68
C VAL A 207 10.62 -23.37 -8.90
N GLY A 208 9.35 -22.98 -8.93
CA GLY A 208 8.29 -23.70 -8.25
C GLY A 208 6.97 -22.95 -8.25
N THR A 209 5.92 -23.56 -7.73
CA THR A 209 4.60 -22.91 -7.56
C THR A 209 4.57 -21.96 -6.36
N LYS A 210 5.50 -22.13 -5.40
CA LYS A 210 5.54 -21.37 -4.15
C LYS A 210 6.96 -20.86 -3.87
N ALA A 211 7.04 -19.61 -3.41
CA ALA A 211 8.27 -19.04 -2.91
C ALA A 211 8.71 -19.74 -1.60
N PRO A 212 10.02 -19.99 -1.39
CA PRO A 212 10.52 -20.57 -0.15
C PRO A 212 10.18 -19.72 1.07
N GLU A 213 9.88 -20.35 2.21
CA GLU A 213 9.63 -19.63 3.48
C GLU A 213 10.85 -18.84 3.94
N VAL A 214 12.06 -19.35 3.62
CA VAL A 214 13.33 -18.73 3.96
C VAL A 214 14.28 -18.92 2.78
N CYS A 215 14.95 -17.86 2.36
CA CYS A 215 15.98 -17.94 1.33
C CYS A 215 17.14 -18.85 1.80
N PRO A 216 17.47 -19.91 1.05
CA PRO A 216 18.53 -20.85 1.45
C PRO A 216 19.93 -20.21 1.48
N VAL A 217 20.12 -19.12 0.72
CA VAL A 217 21.41 -18.43 0.61
C VAL A 217 21.59 -17.36 1.69
N CYS A 218 20.70 -16.36 1.74
CA CYS A 218 20.88 -15.21 2.64
C CYS A 218 20.00 -15.21 3.88
N LYS A 219 19.18 -16.26 4.07
CA LYS A 219 18.30 -16.45 5.23
C LYS A 219 17.22 -15.39 5.43
N HIS A 220 16.96 -14.55 4.45
CA HIS A 220 15.82 -13.63 4.48
C HIS A 220 14.50 -14.40 4.35
N PRO A 221 13.42 -13.92 5.01
CA PRO A 221 12.11 -14.57 4.98
C PRO A 221 11.45 -14.49 3.59
N GLN A 222 10.38 -15.28 3.40
CA GLN A 222 9.58 -15.35 2.17
C GLN A 222 9.16 -13.96 1.64
N ALA A 223 8.92 -13.00 2.53
CA ALA A 223 8.59 -11.61 2.17
C ALA A 223 9.59 -10.91 1.23
N PHE A 224 10.81 -11.45 1.11
CA PHE A 224 11.83 -10.96 0.18
C PHE A 224 11.77 -11.61 -1.19
N PHE A 225 10.87 -12.58 -1.43
CA PHE A 225 10.73 -13.16 -2.75
C PHE A 225 9.67 -12.42 -3.57
N GLU A 226 9.94 -12.33 -4.86
CA GLU A 226 9.01 -11.88 -5.88
C GLU A 226 9.04 -12.81 -7.10
N VAL A 227 8.00 -12.73 -7.92
CA VAL A 227 8.04 -13.38 -9.25
C VAL A 227 9.04 -12.61 -10.09
N ARG A 228 10.05 -13.32 -10.62
CA ARG A 228 11.05 -12.70 -11.49
C ARG A 228 10.38 -12.12 -12.74
N ALA A 229 10.64 -10.85 -13.00
CA ALA A 229 10.29 -10.19 -14.24
C ALA A 229 11.49 -10.17 -15.19
N GLU A 230 11.28 -10.63 -16.42
CA GLU A 230 12.26 -10.52 -17.51
C GLU A 230 11.68 -9.55 -18.54
N ASN A 231 12.11 -8.30 -18.48
CA ASN A 231 11.60 -7.20 -19.30
C ASN A 231 12.70 -6.45 -20.06
N TYR A 232 13.80 -7.11 -20.33
CA TYR A 232 14.99 -6.63 -21.06
C TYR A 232 15.21 -7.44 -22.33
#